data_011c266569137a98ae7ffdc28c3e4eb2
#
_entry.id   011c266569137a98ae7ffdc28c3e4eb2
#
_cell.length_a   1.000
_cell.length_b   1.000
_cell.length_c   1.000
_cell.angle_alpha   90.00
_cell.angle_beta   90.00
_cell.angle_gamma   90.00
#
_symmetry.space_group_name_H-M   'P 1'
#
loop_
_entity.id
_entity.type
_entity.pdbx_description
1 polymer ?
#
loop_
_entity_poly.entity_id
_entity_poly.type
_entity_poly.pdbx_seq_one_letter_code
_entity_poly.pdbx_strand_id
1 'polypeptide(L)'
;MIISDHKVDLYINSDPTEKLPLIIVNTDSDDDLYKEITDITAKPFHLAQVHVNDWNGELSPWYGEAVFGKNDFKGKANLYLKQLEEEIIPEILKQIDNEVLYIAVAGYSLAGLFALYSVYKTDLFEKAVSASGSLWYPDFLEYVTDHKMSDSIKQIYLSLGDKEKYAKNELMSKVEDNTLFIYEHLRKETDVYFEFNEGNHFKDPDKRLAKGIAYILNS
;
A
#
# COMPACT_ATOMS: atom_id res chain seq x y z
N MET A 1 11.31 -2.67 -16.21
CA MET A 1 10.99 -3.90 -16.97
C MET A 1 9.49 -4.01 -17.17
N ILE A 2 9.02 -4.92 -18.03
CA ILE A 2 7.58 -5.21 -18.16
C ILE A 2 7.34 -6.65 -17.70
N ILE A 3 6.38 -6.83 -16.82
CA ILE A 3 5.95 -8.15 -16.30
C ILE A 3 4.43 -8.18 -16.35
N SER A 4 3.86 -9.17 -17.06
CA SER A 4 2.40 -9.36 -17.18
C SER A 4 1.66 -8.06 -17.53
N ASP A 5 2.20 -7.36 -18.55
CA ASP A 5 1.74 -6.06 -19.06
C ASP A 5 1.89 -4.85 -18.11
N HIS A 6 2.42 -5.04 -16.89
CA HIS A 6 2.73 -3.95 -15.97
C HIS A 6 4.18 -3.48 -16.10
N LYS A 7 4.37 -2.16 -16.13
CA LYS A 7 5.71 -1.57 -15.97
C LYS A 7 6.15 -1.77 -14.51
N VAL A 8 7.36 -2.26 -14.31
CA VAL A 8 7.97 -2.42 -12.99
C VAL A 8 9.32 -1.70 -12.99
N ASP A 9 9.45 -0.70 -12.13
CA ASP A 9 10.72 -0.07 -11.82
C ASP A 9 11.31 -0.76 -10.59
N LEU A 10 12.42 -1.45 -10.78
CA LEU A 10 13.04 -2.33 -9.79
C LEU A 10 14.38 -1.78 -9.33
N TYR A 11 14.53 -1.56 -8.03
CA TYR A 11 15.74 -1.13 -7.35
C TYR A 11 16.25 -2.26 -6.46
N ILE A 12 17.33 -2.90 -6.87
CA ILE A 12 17.95 -4.02 -6.14
C ILE A 12 19.17 -3.51 -5.40
N ASN A 13 19.20 -3.73 -4.09
CA ASN A 13 20.42 -3.55 -3.32
C ASN A 13 21.35 -4.74 -3.63
N SER A 14 22.57 -4.44 -4.05
CA SER A 14 23.52 -5.43 -4.52
C SER A 14 24.42 -6.04 -3.45
N ASP A 15 24.13 -5.83 -2.16
CA ASP A 15 24.88 -6.51 -1.09
C ASP A 15 24.49 -8.00 -1.06
N PRO A 16 25.40 -8.92 -1.42
CA PRO A 16 25.08 -10.34 -1.50
C PRO A 16 25.11 -11.04 -0.13
N THR A 17 25.43 -10.33 0.95
CA THR A 17 25.69 -10.93 2.26
C THR A 17 24.47 -10.91 3.20
N GLU A 18 23.46 -10.09 2.92
CA GLU A 18 22.31 -9.90 3.78
C GLU A 18 20.99 -10.26 3.08
N LYS A 19 20.07 -10.87 3.84
CA LYS A 19 18.67 -10.98 3.43
C LYS A 19 17.99 -9.63 3.67
N LEU A 20 17.47 -9.03 2.61
CA LEU A 20 16.85 -7.72 2.68
C LEU A 20 15.34 -7.80 2.43
N PRO A 21 14.54 -6.89 3.01
CA PRO A 21 13.13 -6.82 2.68
C PRO A 21 12.89 -6.38 1.23
N LEU A 22 11.81 -6.89 0.63
CA LEU A 22 11.28 -6.44 -0.64
C LEU A 22 10.00 -5.63 -0.39
N ILE A 23 10.00 -4.37 -0.82
CA ILE A 23 8.83 -3.50 -0.74
C ILE A 23 8.16 -3.44 -2.12
N ILE A 24 6.91 -3.87 -2.19
CA ILE A 24 6.06 -3.77 -3.38
C ILE A 24 5.21 -2.51 -3.25
N VAL A 25 5.38 -1.56 -4.14
CA VAL A 25 4.59 -0.32 -4.19
C VAL A 25 3.73 -0.32 -5.43
N ASN A 26 2.43 -0.18 -5.27
CA ASN A 26 1.51 0.04 -6.39
C ASN A 26 1.37 1.54 -6.65
N THR A 27 1.64 1.98 -7.88
CA THR A 27 1.70 3.41 -8.24
C THR A 27 1.23 3.66 -9.67
N ASP A 28 0.90 4.91 -9.97
CA ASP A 28 0.74 5.45 -11.32
C ASP A 28 1.73 6.59 -11.61
N SER A 29 2.64 6.85 -10.65
CA SER A 29 3.67 7.91 -10.72
C SER A 29 5.01 7.36 -11.21
N ASP A 30 5.73 8.18 -11.96
CA ASP A 30 7.14 7.96 -12.35
C ASP A 30 8.12 8.65 -11.38
N ASP A 31 7.67 9.08 -10.20
CA ASP A 31 8.49 9.77 -9.23
C ASP A 31 9.54 8.83 -8.60
N ASP A 32 10.69 9.40 -8.21
CA ASP A 32 11.80 8.66 -7.61
C ASP A 32 11.56 8.39 -6.12
N LEU A 33 10.61 7.51 -5.84
CA LEU A 33 10.27 7.10 -4.47
C LEU A 33 11.46 6.44 -3.76
N TYR A 34 12.33 5.73 -4.50
CA TYR A 34 13.53 5.12 -3.90
C TYR A 34 14.42 6.18 -3.24
N LYS A 35 14.62 7.30 -3.94
CA LYS A 35 15.38 8.43 -3.39
C LYS A 35 14.71 9.02 -2.15
N GLU A 36 13.39 9.27 -2.20
CA GLU A 36 12.66 9.81 -1.06
C GLU A 36 12.77 8.89 0.18
N ILE A 37 12.78 7.56 0.01
CA ILE A 37 12.96 6.62 1.12
C ILE A 37 14.40 6.67 1.65
N THR A 38 15.41 6.65 0.76
CA THR A 38 16.82 6.64 1.16
C THR A 38 17.27 7.95 1.81
N ASP A 39 16.59 9.07 1.53
CA ASP A 39 16.80 10.34 2.24
C ASP A 39 16.32 10.27 3.70
N ILE A 40 15.43 9.32 4.06
CA ILE A 40 14.85 9.17 5.41
C ILE A 40 15.54 8.05 6.22
N THR A 41 15.89 6.93 5.57
CA THR A 41 16.48 5.76 6.24
C THR A 41 17.73 5.26 5.53
N ALA A 42 18.71 4.82 6.32
CA ALA A 42 19.92 4.14 5.82
C ALA A 42 19.76 2.61 5.78
N LYS A 43 18.58 2.06 6.17
CA LYS A 43 18.34 0.61 6.11
C LYS A 43 18.33 0.14 4.66
N PRO A 44 19.06 -0.93 4.33
CA PRO A 44 19.03 -1.48 2.98
C PRO A 44 17.73 -2.24 2.71
N PHE A 45 17.23 -2.16 1.47
CA PHE A 45 16.00 -2.82 1.02
C PHE A 45 16.01 -2.98 -0.51
N HIS A 46 15.12 -3.82 -1.02
CA HIS A 46 14.73 -3.86 -2.42
C HIS A 46 13.39 -3.15 -2.60
N LEU A 47 13.22 -2.39 -3.68
CA LEU A 47 11.97 -1.72 -4.02
C LEU A 47 11.52 -2.13 -5.42
N ALA A 48 10.25 -2.52 -5.53
CA ALA A 48 9.57 -2.69 -6.80
C ALA A 48 8.37 -1.76 -6.88
N GLN A 49 8.43 -0.74 -7.75
CA GLN A 49 7.29 0.10 -8.09
C GLN A 49 6.54 -0.54 -9.26
N VAL A 50 5.37 -1.07 -9.00
CA VAL A 50 4.49 -1.70 -9.99
C VAL A 50 3.49 -0.67 -10.47
N HIS A 51 3.60 -0.27 -11.73
CA HIS A 51 2.69 0.69 -12.35
C HIS A 51 1.36 0.02 -12.68
N VAL A 52 0.31 0.55 -12.11
CA VAL A 52 -1.05 0.04 -12.26
C VAL A 52 -1.65 0.51 -13.58
N ASN A 53 -2.23 -0.38 -14.36
CA ASN A 53 -2.81 -0.06 -15.68
C ASN A 53 -4.22 0.53 -15.59
N ASP A 54 -5.01 0.07 -14.63
CA ASP A 54 -6.41 0.50 -14.41
C ASP A 54 -6.60 0.86 -12.93
N TRP A 55 -6.20 2.09 -12.56
CA TRP A 55 -6.18 2.57 -11.18
C TRP A 55 -7.48 2.27 -10.43
N ASN A 56 -8.63 2.64 -11.02
CA ASN A 56 -9.93 2.41 -10.39
C ASN A 56 -10.40 0.96 -10.47
N GLY A 57 -9.83 0.16 -11.35
CA GLY A 57 -10.19 -1.25 -11.48
C GLY A 57 -9.35 -2.14 -10.57
N GLU A 58 -8.04 -2.10 -10.76
CA GLU A 58 -7.08 -3.03 -10.13
C GLU A 58 -6.91 -2.79 -8.64
N LEU A 59 -7.14 -1.57 -8.16
CA LEU A 59 -6.95 -1.23 -6.75
C LEU A 59 -8.24 -1.21 -5.92
N SER A 60 -9.42 -1.34 -6.53
CA SER A 60 -10.69 -1.35 -5.82
C SER A 60 -11.15 -2.77 -5.46
N PRO A 61 -11.54 -3.01 -4.19
CA PRO A 61 -11.95 -4.34 -3.71
C PRO A 61 -13.18 -4.92 -4.42
N TRP A 62 -14.17 -4.08 -4.70
CA TRP A 62 -15.44 -4.38 -5.37
C TRP A 62 -15.91 -3.19 -6.18
N TYR A 63 -17.07 -3.32 -6.84
CA TYR A 63 -17.66 -2.23 -7.59
C TYR A 63 -18.07 -1.08 -6.67
N GLY A 64 -17.80 0.14 -7.13
CA GLY A 64 -18.25 1.38 -6.49
C GLY A 64 -18.49 2.46 -7.54
N GLU A 65 -19.48 3.33 -7.29
CA GLU A 65 -19.72 4.48 -8.15
C GLU A 65 -18.60 5.51 -8.04
N ALA A 66 -18.34 6.24 -9.11
CA ALA A 66 -17.34 7.30 -9.14
C ALA A 66 -17.63 8.38 -8.09
N VAL A 67 -16.69 8.67 -7.20
CA VAL A 67 -16.78 9.77 -6.23
C VAL A 67 -16.17 11.06 -6.74
N PHE A 68 -15.34 10.97 -7.77
CA PHE A 68 -14.78 12.09 -8.55
C PHE A 68 -14.50 11.63 -9.97
N GLY A 69 -14.52 12.56 -10.94
CA GLY A 69 -14.37 12.19 -12.35
C GLY A 69 -15.61 11.48 -12.91
N LYS A 70 -15.39 10.55 -13.85
CA LYS A 70 -16.45 9.83 -14.57
C LYS A 70 -16.27 8.31 -14.55
N ASN A 71 -15.20 7.81 -13.96
CA ASN A 71 -14.84 6.40 -14.01
C ASN A 71 -15.20 5.73 -12.68
N ASP A 72 -16.10 4.77 -12.75
CA ASP A 72 -16.45 3.92 -11.63
C ASP A 72 -15.27 3.04 -11.19
N PHE A 73 -15.32 2.60 -9.93
CA PHE A 73 -14.45 1.56 -9.40
C PHE A 73 -14.95 0.20 -9.86
N LYS A 74 -14.07 -0.62 -10.45
CA LYS A 74 -14.48 -1.85 -11.15
C LYS A 74 -14.37 -3.12 -10.31
N GLY A 75 -13.79 -3.04 -9.12
CA GLY A 75 -13.72 -4.18 -8.21
C GLY A 75 -12.81 -5.32 -8.65
N LYS A 76 -11.66 -5.03 -9.26
CA LYS A 76 -10.74 -6.04 -9.79
C LYS A 76 -9.56 -6.34 -8.88
N ALA A 77 -9.51 -5.80 -7.66
CA ALA A 77 -8.37 -5.95 -6.76
C ALA A 77 -7.98 -7.41 -6.51
N ASN A 78 -8.96 -8.31 -6.45
CA ASN A 78 -8.69 -9.75 -6.27
C ASN A 78 -7.97 -10.35 -7.50
N LEU A 79 -8.32 -9.92 -8.71
CA LEU A 79 -7.65 -10.40 -9.93
C LEU A 79 -6.23 -9.86 -10.03
N TYR A 80 -6.05 -8.58 -9.71
CA TYR A 80 -4.74 -7.95 -9.69
C TYR A 80 -3.84 -8.53 -8.61
N LEU A 81 -4.36 -8.75 -7.40
CA LEU A 81 -3.60 -9.40 -6.34
C LEU A 81 -3.12 -10.79 -6.76
N LYS A 82 -3.98 -11.59 -7.38
CA LYS A 82 -3.59 -12.89 -7.92
C LYS A 82 -2.48 -12.78 -8.98
N GLN A 83 -2.53 -11.77 -9.83
CA GLN A 83 -1.46 -11.52 -10.80
C GLN A 83 -0.15 -11.08 -10.13
N LEU A 84 -0.23 -10.28 -9.06
CA LEU A 84 0.94 -9.97 -8.22
C LEU A 84 1.56 -11.24 -7.63
N GLU A 85 0.74 -12.13 -7.06
CA GLU A 85 1.20 -13.36 -6.39
C GLU A 85 1.78 -14.40 -7.36
N GLU A 86 1.09 -14.65 -8.48
CA GLU A 86 1.40 -15.77 -9.36
C GLU A 86 2.39 -15.40 -10.48
N GLU A 87 2.50 -14.11 -10.83
CA GLU A 87 3.26 -13.69 -11.99
C GLU A 87 4.29 -12.60 -11.65
N ILE A 88 3.85 -11.45 -11.09
CA ILE A 88 4.71 -10.27 -10.99
C ILE A 88 5.79 -10.46 -9.92
N ILE A 89 5.41 -10.81 -8.70
CA ILE A 89 6.36 -10.96 -7.60
C ILE A 89 7.33 -12.13 -7.82
N PRO A 90 6.91 -13.31 -8.33
CA PRO A 90 7.85 -14.36 -8.69
C PRO A 90 8.91 -13.94 -9.72
N GLU A 91 8.55 -13.13 -10.73
CA GLU A 91 9.50 -12.61 -11.69
C GLU A 91 10.46 -11.55 -11.10
N ILE A 92 9.96 -10.72 -10.17
CA ILE A 92 10.80 -9.79 -9.40
C ILE A 92 11.82 -10.57 -8.55
N LEU A 93 11.37 -11.60 -7.83
CA LEU A 93 12.24 -12.42 -6.98
C LEU A 93 13.36 -13.12 -7.75
N LYS A 94 13.15 -13.47 -9.02
CA LYS A 94 14.20 -14.03 -9.88
C LYS A 94 15.32 -13.03 -10.23
N GLN A 95 15.08 -11.73 -10.05
CA GLN A 95 16.09 -10.70 -10.28
C GLN A 95 16.93 -10.42 -9.03
N ILE A 96 16.53 -10.95 -7.87
CA ILE A 96 17.20 -10.76 -6.58
C ILE A 96 18.03 -12.02 -6.32
N ASP A 97 19.35 -11.87 -6.23
CA ASP A 97 20.26 -13.01 -6.07
C ASP A 97 20.12 -13.73 -4.71
N ASN A 98 19.63 -13.01 -3.69
CA ASN A 98 19.48 -13.52 -2.33
C ASN A 98 18.01 -13.79 -2.00
N GLU A 99 17.81 -14.64 -0.98
CA GLU A 99 16.50 -14.81 -0.35
C GLU A 99 16.08 -13.51 0.34
N VAL A 100 14.85 -13.04 0.09
CA VAL A 100 14.31 -11.84 0.75
C VAL A 100 13.96 -12.12 2.22
N LEU A 101 14.15 -11.12 3.08
CA LEU A 101 13.85 -11.23 4.51
C LEU A 101 12.34 -11.34 4.77
N TYR A 102 11.57 -10.47 4.13
CA TYR A 102 10.10 -10.45 4.08
C TYR A 102 9.64 -9.62 2.87
N ILE A 103 8.37 -9.76 2.51
CA ILE A 103 7.74 -8.92 1.49
C ILE A 103 6.74 -7.99 2.20
N ALA A 104 6.77 -6.71 1.86
CA ALA A 104 5.80 -5.72 2.30
C ALA A 104 5.06 -5.12 1.11
N VAL A 105 3.79 -4.74 1.33
CA VAL A 105 3.00 -4.01 0.35
C VAL A 105 2.77 -2.57 0.82
N ALA A 106 2.90 -1.61 -0.10
CA ALA A 106 2.74 -0.20 0.23
C ALA A 106 1.97 0.53 -0.87
N GLY A 107 1.24 1.57 -0.47
CA GLY A 107 0.54 2.42 -1.42
C GLY A 107 0.00 3.70 -0.81
N TYR A 108 -0.28 4.65 -1.70
CA TYR A 108 -0.93 5.93 -1.39
C TYR A 108 -2.37 5.93 -1.92
N SER A 109 -3.29 6.60 -1.24
CA SER A 109 -4.67 6.77 -1.73
C SER A 109 -5.38 5.42 -1.98
N LEU A 110 -5.84 5.16 -3.20
CA LEU A 110 -6.49 3.89 -3.56
C LEU A 110 -5.51 2.70 -3.49
N ALA A 111 -4.22 2.93 -3.78
CA ALA A 111 -3.19 1.91 -3.57
C ALA A 111 -2.95 1.63 -2.07
N GLY A 112 -3.18 2.62 -1.19
CA GLY A 112 -3.19 2.41 0.26
C GLY A 112 -4.39 1.59 0.75
N LEU A 113 -5.56 1.78 0.13
CA LEU A 113 -6.72 0.89 0.35
C LEU A 113 -6.40 -0.54 -0.12
N PHE A 114 -5.83 -0.69 -1.32
CA PHE A 114 -5.42 -1.99 -1.85
C PHE A 114 -4.39 -2.69 -0.95
N ALA A 115 -3.39 -1.97 -0.46
CA ALA A 115 -2.41 -2.52 0.46
C ALA A 115 -3.08 -3.10 1.73
N LEU A 116 -4.04 -2.37 2.30
CA LEU A 116 -4.79 -2.86 3.46
C LEU A 116 -5.79 -3.96 3.11
N TYR A 117 -6.40 -3.95 1.91
CA TYR A 117 -7.26 -5.03 1.44
C TYR A 117 -6.48 -6.34 1.24
N SER A 118 -5.26 -6.25 0.70
CA SER A 118 -4.44 -7.42 0.38
C SER A 118 -4.05 -8.23 1.62
N VAL A 119 -3.89 -7.59 2.80
CA VAL A 119 -3.55 -8.29 4.06
C VAL A 119 -4.67 -9.22 4.58
N TYR A 120 -5.87 -9.10 4.02
CA TYR A 120 -7.00 -10.02 4.28
C TYR A 120 -7.12 -11.15 3.25
N LYS A 121 -6.33 -11.12 2.18
CA LYS A 121 -6.50 -12.01 1.03
C LYS A 121 -5.35 -12.97 0.82
N THR A 122 -4.18 -12.65 1.33
CA THR A 122 -2.96 -13.42 1.07
C THR A 122 -2.05 -13.46 2.29
N ASP A 123 -1.28 -14.53 2.43
CA ASP A 123 -0.23 -14.69 3.43
C ASP A 123 1.14 -14.20 2.91
N LEU A 124 1.19 -13.61 1.71
CA LEU A 124 2.43 -13.22 1.04
C LEU A 124 3.14 -12.07 1.76
N PHE A 125 2.38 -11.16 2.36
CA PHE A 125 2.92 -9.96 2.98
C PHE A 125 3.06 -10.12 4.49
N GLU A 126 4.18 -9.61 5.04
CA GLU A 126 4.40 -9.54 6.49
C GLU A 126 4.17 -8.14 7.04
N LYS A 127 4.30 -7.10 6.21
CA LYS A 127 4.07 -5.71 6.59
C LYS A 127 3.27 -4.97 5.52
N ALA A 128 2.51 -3.95 5.93
CA ALA A 128 1.75 -3.11 5.03
C ALA A 128 1.86 -1.63 5.36
N VAL A 129 1.85 -0.79 4.32
CA VAL A 129 1.82 0.68 4.42
C VAL A 129 0.61 1.21 3.67
N SER A 130 -0.32 1.83 4.37
CA SER A 130 -1.45 2.56 3.81
C SER A 130 -1.30 4.05 4.13
N ALA A 131 -0.65 4.79 3.24
CA ALA A 131 -0.46 6.22 3.39
C ALA A 131 -1.63 6.98 2.76
N SER A 132 -2.34 7.79 3.55
CA SER A 132 -3.55 8.50 3.12
C SER A 132 -4.52 7.59 2.35
N GLY A 133 -4.67 6.34 2.80
CA GLY A 133 -5.47 5.33 2.14
C GLY A 133 -6.92 5.74 1.97
N SER A 134 -7.54 5.38 0.85
CA SER A 134 -8.95 5.68 0.55
C SER A 134 -9.91 4.86 1.43
N LEU A 135 -9.73 4.90 2.78
CA LEU A 135 -10.47 4.09 3.74
C LEU A 135 -11.93 4.58 3.94
N TRP A 136 -12.32 5.62 3.20
CA TRP A 136 -13.70 6.02 2.99
C TRP A 136 -14.46 5.11 2.02
N TYR A 137 -13.78 4.13 1.38
CA TYR A 137 -14.38 3.27 0.36
C TYR A 137 -15.63 2.57 0.91
N PRO A 138 -16.74 2.52 0.15
CA PRO A 138 -18.00 1.92 0.63
C PRO A 138 -17.78 0.51 1.17
N ASP A 139 -18.42 0.19 2.28
CA ASP A 139 -18.45 -1.12 2.94
C ASP A 139 -17.09 -1.64 3.44
N PHE A 140 -16.00 -0.83 3.31
CA PHE A 140 -14.67 -1.29 3.72
C PHE A 140 -14.53 -1.42 5.24
N LEU A 141 -15.23 -0.60 6.04
CA LEU A 141 -15.29 -0.77 7.50
C LEU A 141 -15.91 -2.11 7.89
N GLU A 142 -17.05 -2.45 7.29
CA GLU A 142 -17.73 -3.73 7.53
C GLU A 142 -16.83 -4.90 7.11
N TYR A 143 -16.18 -4.75 5.94
CA TYR A 143 -15.24 -5.76 5.47
C TYR A 143 -14.12 -6.03 6.48
N VAL A 144 -13.49 -4.98 7.03
CA VAL A 144 -12.41 -5.09 8.03
C VAL A 144 -12.89 -5.77 9.31
N THR A 145 -14.13 -5.49 9.74
CA THR A 145 -14.68 -6.07 10.98
C THR A 145 -15.16 -7.51 10.83
N ASP A 146 -15.61 -7.88 9.65
CA ASP A 146 -16.22 -9.20 9.39
C ASP A 146 -15.21 -10.26 8.92
N HIS A 147 -13.99 -9.84 8.58
CA HIS A 147 -12.96 -10.73 8.08
C HIS A 147 -11.75 -10.73 9.00
N LYS A 148 -11.11 -11.89 9.12
CA LYS A 148 -9.82 -12.02 9.81
C LYS A 148 -8.68 -11.67 8.85
N MET A 149 -7.76 -10.84 9.32
CA MET A 149 -6.51 -10.57 8.63
C MET A 149 -5.60 -11.80 8.63
N SER A 150 -4.70 -11.90 7.66
CA SER A 150 -3.70 -12.96 7.60
C SER A 150 -2.83 -12.98 8.86
N ASP A 151 -2.54 -14.18 9.37
CA ASP A 151 -1.63 -14.38 10.51
C ASP A 151 -0.15 -14.09 10.13
N SER A 152 0.17 -13.93 8.84
CA SER A 152 1.50 -13.52 8.37
C SER A 152 1.83 -12.06 8.70
N ILE A 153 0.81 -11.20 8.86
CA ILE A 153 0.98 -9.77 9.09
C ILE A 153 1.52 -9.49 10.48
N LYS A 154 2.69 -8.87 10.53
CA LYS A 154 3.38 -8.49 11.76
C LYS A 154 3.28 -7.01 12.07
N GLN A 155 3.15 -6.16 11.03
CA GLN A 155 3.13 -4.71 11.22
C GLN A 155 2.37 -4.00 10.12
N ILE A 156 1.60 -2.98 10.51
CA ILE A 156 0.88 -2.08 9.61
C ILE A 156 1.21 -0.62 9.98
N TYR A 157 1.54 0.17 8.97
CA TYR A 157 1.61 1.62 9.09
C TYR A 157 0.41 2.25 8.39
N LEU A 158 -0.27 3.14 9.11
CA LEU A 158 -1.36 3.96 8.61
C LEU A 158 -1.00 5.44 8.76
N SER A 159 -1.31 6.26 7.78
CA SER A 159 -1.23 7.71 7.95
C SER A 159 -2.35 8.43 7.21
N LEU A 160 -2.63 9.67 7.64
CA LEU A 160 -3.65 10.52 7.05
C LEU A 160 -3.24 11.98 7.12
N GLY A 161 -3.60 12.80 6.14
CA GLY A 161 -3.47 14.25 6.24
C GLY A 161 -4.51 14.84 7.19
N ASP A 162 -4.10 15.75 8.08
CA ASP A 162 -4.97 16.37 9.11
C ASP A 162 -6.12 17.22 8.56
N LYS A 163 -6.11 17.48 7.23
CA LYS A 163 -7.15 18.23 6.51
C LYS A 163 -7.95 17.39 5.52
N GLU A 164 -7.73 16.08 5.43
CA GLU A 164 -8.46 15.22 4.48
C GLU A 164 -9.95 15.10 4.82
N LYS A 165 -10.32 15.15 6.10
CA LYS A 165 -11.72 15.19 6.57
C LYS A 165 -12.52 16.37 6.01
N TYR A 166 -11.87 17.43 5.51
CA TYR A 166 -12.55 18.59 4.92
C TYR A 166 -12.81 18.42 3.42
N ALA A 167 -12.74 17.21 2.90
CA ALA A 167 -13.12 16.89 1.53
C ALA A 167 -14.58 17.30 1.28
N LYS A 168 -14.85 17.90 0.10
CA LYS A 168 -16.21 18.36 -0.25
C LYS A 168 -17.19 17.19 -0.49
N ASN A 169 -16.67 16.05 -0.92
CA ASN A 169 -17.47 14.85 -1.10
C ASN A 169 -17.77 14.23 0.26
N GLU A 170 -19.04 13.98 0.55
CA GLU A 170 -19.52 13.48 1.85
C GLU A 170 -18.92 12.13 2.21
N LEU A 171 -18.75 11.23 1.22
CA LEU A 171 -18.14 9.92 1.46
C LEU A 171 -16.66 10.06 1.80
N MET A 172 -15.92 10.85 1.03
CA MET A 172 -14.49 11.06 1.26
C MET A 172 -14.20 11.79 2.59
N SER A 173 -15.11 12.65 3.05
CA SER A 173 -14.93 13.36 4.33
C SER A 173 -14.93 12.43 5.55
N LYS A 174 -15.43 11.20 5.43
CA LYS A 174 -15.42 10.17 6.48
C LYS A 174 -14.05 9.50 6.66
N VAL A 175 -13.07 9.84 5.84
CA VAL A 175 -11.76 9.16 5.83
C VAL A 175 -11.07 9.17 7.19
N GLU A 176 -11.15 10.27 7.94
CA GLU A 176 -10.52 10.36 9.27
C GLU A 176 -11.19 9.40 10.27
N ASP A 177 -12.52 9.46 10.38
CA ASP A 177 -13.27 8.59 11.29
C ASP A 177 -13.06 7.11 10.95
N ASN A 178 -13.09 6.78 9.67
CA ASN A 178 -12.87 5.42 9.19
C ASN A 178 -11.43 4.92 9.47
N THR A 179 -10.43 5.77 9.19
CA THR A 179 -9.03 5.42 9.43
C THR A 179 -8.77 5.18 10.91
N LEU A 180 -9.29 6.05 11.78
CA LEU A 180 -9.14 5.89 13.23
C LEU A 180 -9.87 4.65 13.75
N PHE A 181 -11.06 4.36 13.24
CA PHE A 181 -11.78 3.14 13.57
C PHE A 181 -10.98 1.88 13.17
N ILE A 182 -10.47 1.84 11.95
CA ILE A 182 -9.66 0.73 11.44
C ILE A 182 -8.38 0.59 12.27
N TYR A 183 -7.70 1.68 12.59
CA TYR A 183 -6.54 1.67 13.48
C TYR A 183 -6.86 1.03 14.82
N GLU A 184 -7.93 1.48 15.50
CA GLU A 184 -8.34 0.94 16.79
C GLU A 184 -8.80 -0.52 16.72
N HIS A 185 -9.29 -0.97 15.58
CA HIS A 185 -9.65 -2.36 15.35
C HIS A 185 -8.40 -3.23 15.18
N LEU A 186 -7.50 -2.88 14.25
CA LEU A 186 -6.35 -3.68 13.87
C LEU A 186 -5.28 -3.77 14.97
N ARG A 187 -5.08 -2.71 15.76
CA ARG A 187 -4.09 -2.72 16.86
C ARG A 187 -4.38 -3.75 17.95
N LYS A 188 -5.52 -4.41 17.92
CA LYS A 188 -5.86 -5.51 18.82
C LYS A 188 -5.30 -6.84 18.34
N GLU A 189 -4.92 -6.93 17.07
CA GLU A 189 -4.51 -8.15 16.40
C GLU A 189 -3.02 -8.15 16.01
N THR A 190 -2.47 -6.98 15.68
CA THR A 190 -1.08 -6.83 15.22
C THR A 190 -0.46 -5.50 15.69
N ASP A 191 0.84 -5.31 15.43
CA ASP A 191 1.49 -4.02 15.63
C ASP A 191 1.02 -3.02 14.56
N VAL A 192 0.33 -1.97 14.98
CA VAL A 192 -0.17 -0.92 14.08
C VAL A 192 0.28 0.44 14.57
N TYR A 193 0.96 1.18 13.71
CA TYR A 193 1.30 2.58 13.94
C TYR A 193 0.43 3.48 13.09
N PHE A 194 -0.03 4.59 13.69
CA PHE A 194 -0.80 5.62 13.01
C PHE A 194 -0.23 7.00 13.29
N GLU A 195 -0.18 7.85 12.25
CA GLU A 195 0.14 9.26 12.43
C GLU A 195 -0.64 10.18 11.49
N PHE A 196 -0.84 11.43 11.95
CA PHE A 196 -1.28 12.50 11.07
C PHE A 196 -0.09 13.18 10.38
N ASN A 197 -0.27 13.49 9.10
CA ASN A 197 0.61 14.37 8.34
C ASN A 197 -0.07 15.74 8.16
N GLU A 198 0.71 16.81 8.00
CA GLU A 198 0.18 18.15 7.76
C GLU A 198 -0.44 18.24 6.36
N GLY A 199 -1.69 18.75 6.25
CA GLY A 199 -2.32 19.12 4.99
C GLY A 199 -3.39 18.15 4.48
N ASN A 200 -3.85 18.42 3.26
CA ASN A 200 -4.88 17.63 2.60
C ASN A 200 -4.27 16.44 1.84
N HIS A 201 -5.15 15.70 1.16
CA HIS A 201 -4.80 14.50 0.39
C HIS A 201 -3.71 14.69 -0.67
N PHE A 202 -3.54 15.89 -1.21
CA PHE A 202 -2.62 16.18 -2.31
C PHE A 202 -1.28 16.77 -1.85
N LYS A 203 -1.06 16.93 -0.54
CA LYS A 203 0.18 17.48 -0.02
C LYS A 203 1.21 16.39 0.20
N ASP A 204 2.32 16.49 -0.51
CA ASP A 204 3.52 15.66 -0.36
C ASP A 204 3.25 14.13 -0.36
N PRO A 205 2.52 13.55 -1.35
CA PRO A 205 2.12 12.14 -1.33
C PRO A 205 3.33 11.20 -1.25
N ASP A 206 4.36 11.42 -2.05
CA ASP A 206 5.55 10.55 -2.08
C ASP A 206 6.32 10.58 -0.78
N LYS A 207 6.46 11.76 -0.16
CA LYS A 207 7.11 11.89 1.16
C LYS A 207 6.35 11.18 2.26
N ARG A 208 5.02 11.21 2.23
CA ARG A 208 4.20 10.48 3.19
C ARG A 208 4.33 8.97 3.02
N LEU A 209 4.32 8.51 1.77
CA LEU A 209 4.53 7.10 1.45
C LEU A 209 5.94 6.66 1.84
N ALA A 210 6.97 7.43 1.47
CA ALA A 210 8.36 7.18 1.83
C ALA A 210 8.55 7.09 3.35
N LYS A 211 7.90 7.98 4.11
CA LYS A 211 7.93 7.97 5.58
C LYS A 211 7.34 6.68 6.16
N GLY A 212 6.22 6.23 5.63
CA GLY A 212 5.61 4.95 6.05
C GLY A 212 6.50 3.75 5.74
N ILE A 213 7.10 3.73 4.54
CA ILE A 213 8.04 2.67 4.16
C ILE A 213 9.29 2.71 5.07
N ALA A 214 9.87 3.88 5.30
CA ALA A 214 11.00 4.03 6.20
C ALA A 214 10.67 3.57 7.63
N TYR A 215 9.44 3.82 8.11
CA TYR A 215 8.99 3.35 9.43
C TYR A 215 9.05 1.83 9.51
N ILE A 216 8.45 1.09 8.58
CA ILE A 216 8.42 -0.38 8.60
C ILE A 216 9.79 -1.02 8.34
N LEU A 217 10.74 -0.29 7.73
CA LEU A 217 12.12 -0.74 7.54
C LEU A 217 12.95 -0.61 8.82
N ASN A 218 12.62 0.34 9.71
CA ASN A 218 13.37 0.62 10.93
C ASN A 218 12.86 -0.14 12.17
N SER A 219 11.72 -0.81 12.04
CA SER A 219 11.04 -1.53 13.12
C SER A 219 11.36 -3.03 13.13
#